data_caa60f3802ab615d7b7214b1ef68f7a8
#
_entry.id   caa60f3802ab615d7b7214b1ef68f7a8
#
_cell.length_a   1.000
_cell.length_b   1.000
_cell.length_c   1.000
_cell.angle_alpha   90.00
_cell.angle_beta   90.00
_cell.angle_gamma   90.00
#
_symmetry.space_group_name_H-M   'P 1'
#
loop_
_entity.id
_entity.type
_entity.pdbx_description
1 polymer ?
#
loop_
_entity_poly.entity_id
_entity_poly.type
_entity_poly.pdbx_seq_one_letter_code
_entity_poly.pdbx_strand_id
1 'polypeptide(L)'
;MNFNIAVLPGDGIGPEISIQGVDVMAAVCQKFGHSVDFQYGVVGAAAIESVGDPFPEETYKLCKSADAVLFSAVGDLKYDNDPSAKVRPEQGLLAMRKKLGLYANIRPVETFSSLLHKRSEEHT
;
A
#
# COMPACT_ATOMS: atom_id res chain seq x y z
N MET A 1 10.25 21.39 3.19
CA MET A 1 10.99 20.12 3.11
C MET A 1 10.68 19.46 1.78
N ASN A 2 11.58 18.63 1.32
CA ASN A 2 11.42 17.87 0.07
C ASN A 2 11.23 16.40 0.42
N PHE A 3 10.16 15.79 -0.08
CA PHE A 3 9.85 14.38 0.19
C PHE A 3 9.88 13.56 -1.10
N ASN A 4 10.44 12.36 -1.01
CA ASN A 4 10.38 11.35 -2.06
C ASN A 4 9.48 10.21 -1.57
N ILE A 5 8.40 9.97 -2.29
CA ILE A 5 7.41 8.95 -1.93
C ILE A 5 7.38 7.87 -3.01
N ALA A 6 7.61 6.63 -2.60
CA ALA A 6 7.38 5.49 -3.48
C ALA A 6 5.90 5.13 -3.44
N VAL A 7 5.26 5.08 -4.59
CA VAL A 7 3.84 4.72 -4.72
C VAL A 7 3.73 3.32 -5.30
N LEU A 8 3.08 2.44 -4.56
CA LEU A 8 2.82 1.06 -4.97
C LEU A 8 1.31 0.85 -5.10
N PRO A 9 0.74 1.12 -6.29
CA PRO A 9 -0.72 0.98 -6.49
C PRO A 9 -1.23 -0.45 -6.27
N GLY A 10 -0.44 -1.44 -6.70
CA GLY A 10 -0.81 -2.84 -6.54
C GLY A 10 -1.93 -3.28 -7.47
N ASP A 11 -2.90 -3.99 -6.90
CA ASP A 11 -3.90 -4.73 -7.64
C ASP A 11 -5.32 -4.26 -7.36
N GLY A 12 -6.26 -4.70 -8.19
CA GLY A 12 -7.69 -4.46 -7.98
C GLY A 12 -8.06 -2.98 -7.89
N ILE A 13 -8.59 -2.57 -6.75
CA ILE A 13 -8.95 -1.17 -6.46
C ILE A 13 -7.72 -0.28 -6.19
N GLY A 14 -6.53 -0.89 -5.98
CA GLY A 14 -5.30 -0.18 -5.62
C GLY A 14 -4.95 1.00 -6.52
N PRO A 15 -4.89 0.84 -7.85
CA PRO A 15 -4.61 1.96 -8.76
C PRO A 15 -5.58 3.12 -8.63
N GLU A 16 -6.86 2.83 -8.46
CA GLU A 16 -7.92 3.84 -8.32
C GLU A 16 -7.77 4.66 -7.03
N ILE A 17 -7.60 3.98 -5.90
CA ILE A 17 -7.47 4.66 -4.60
C ILE A 17 -6.12 5.37 -4.44
N SER A 18 -5.07 4.86 -5.05
CA SER A 18 -3.74 5.48 -4.96
C SER A 18 -3.70 6.86 -5.60
N ILE A 19 -4.45 7.08 -6.68
CA ILE A 19 -4.59 8.40 -7.32
C ILE A 19 -5.12 9.41 -6.31
N GLN A 20 -6.15 9.06 -5.55
CA GLN A 20 -6.73 9.93 -4.53
C GLN A 20 -5.75 10.21 -3.39
N GLY A 21 -5.02 9.18 -2.95
CA GLY A 21 -3.98 9.35 -1.94
C GLY A 21 -2.86 10.29 -2.37
N VAL A 22 -2.40 10.16 -3.60
CA VAL A 22 -1.39 11.05 -4.20
C VAL A 22 -1.89 12.49 -4.27
N ASP A 23 -3.12 12.69 -4.74
CA ASP A 23 -3.73 14.03 -4.86
C ASP A 23 -3.85 14.71 -3.49
N VAL A 24 -4.29 13.98 -2.46
CA VAL A 24 -4.39 14.52 -1.09
C VAL A 24 -3.01 14.88 -0.55
N MET A 25 -2.03 14.01 -0.72
CA MET A 25 -0.67 14.25 -0.25
C MET A 25 -0.04 15.47 -0.94
N ALA A 26 -0.22 15.59 -2.25
CA ALA A 26 0.25 16.74 -3.02
C ALA A 26 -0.40 18.06 -2.52
N ALA A 27 -1.70 18.04 -2.27
CA ALA A 27 -2.43 19.20 -1.77
C ALA A 27 -1.95 19.63 -0.37
N VAL A 28 -1.72 18.67 0.52
CA VAL A 28 -1.20 18.94 1.87
C VAL A 28 0.21 19.53 1.79
N CYS A 29 1.08 18.96 0.98
CA CYS A 29 2.43 19.49 0.78
C CYS A 29 2.41 20.92 0.24
N GLN A 30 1.57 21.19 -0.73
CA GLN A 30 1.40 22.53 -1.28
C GLN A 30 0.94 23.53 -0.22
N LYS A 31 -0.05 23.14 0.61
CA LYS A 31 -0.59 24.00 1.67
C LYS A 31 0.48 24.39 2.70
N PHE A 32 1.35 23.47 3.07
CA PHE A 32 2.36 23.68 4.10
C PHE A 32 3.76 24.02 3.56
N GLY A 33 3.87 24.32 2.27
CA GLY A 33 5.12 24.78 1.66
C GLY A 33 6.19 23.70 1.48
N HIS A 34 5.76 22.45 1.31
CA HIS A 34 6.65 21.33 1.03
C HIS A 34 6.61 20.94 -0.45
N SER A 35 7.69 20.37 -0.96
CA SER A 35 7.70 19.70 -2.26
C SER A 35 7.67 18.19 -2.09
N VAL A 36 7.02 17.49 -2.99
CA VAL A 36 6.90 16.04 -2.99
C VAL A 36 7.10 15.48 -4.39
N ASP A 37 7.93 14.44 -4.47
CA ASP A 37 8.15 13.64 -5.68
C ASP A 37 7.53 12.26 -5.49
N PHE A 38 6.76 11.81 -6.46
CA PHE A 38 6.16 10.47 -6.46
C PHE A 38 6.83 9.60 -7.51
N GLN A 39 7.32 8.45 -7.10
CA GLN A 39 7.88 7.44 -7.99
C GLN A 39 7.10 6.15 -7.83
N TYR A 40 6.75 5.51 -8.93
CA TYR A 40 5.86 4.37 -8.96
C TYR A 40 6.63 3.07 -9.13
N GLY A 41 6.25 2.06 -8.37
CA GLY A 41 6.76 0.71 -8.47
C GLY A 41 5.65 -0.32 -8.56
N VAL A 42 5.97 -1.50 -9.09
CA VAL A 42 5.04 -2.62 -9.19
C VAL A 42 5.14 -3.51 -7.95
N VAL A 43 4.00 -4.05 -7.52
CA VAL A 43 3.88 -4.97 -6.39
C VAL A 43 2.65 -5.86 -6.59
N GLY A 44 2.63 -7.02 -5.96
CA GLY A 44 1.48 -7.92 -5.99
C GLY A 44 1.30 -8.64 -7.33
N ALA A 45 0.06 -8.82 -7.75
CA ALA A 45 -0.28 -9.51 -9.00
C ALA A 45 0.30 -8.80 -10.22
N ALA A 46 0.24 -7.48 -10.26
CA ALA A 46 0.82 -6.69 -11.35
C ALA A 46 2.32 -6.96 -11.51
N ALA A 47 3.04 -7.10 -10.40
CA ALA A 47 4.47 -7.43 -10.42
C ALA A 47 4.72 -8.87 -10.86
N ILE A 48 3.92 -9.83 -10.40
CA ILE A 48 4.01 -11.22 -10.82
C ILE A 48 3.82 -11.33 -12.34
N GLU A 49 2.83 -10.65 -12.88
CA GLU A 49 2.53 -10.67 -14.32
C GLU A 49 3.64 -10.03 -15.15
N SER A 50 4.28 -8.96 -14.64
CA SER A 50 5.33 -8.27 -15.38
C SER A 50 6.71 -8.93 -15.28
N VAL A 51 7.10 -9.41 -14.09
CA VAL A 51 8.46 -9.91 -13.82
C VAL A 51 8.51 -11.23 -13.05
N GLY A 52 7.38 -11.82 -12.70
CA GLY A 52 7.32 -13.11 -12.00
C GLY A 52 7.58 -13.05 -10.49
N ASP A 53 7.73 -11.88 -9.91
CA ASP A 53 8.02 -11.65 -8.48
C ASP A 53 7.04 -10.64 -7.90
N PRO A 54 6.33 -10.96 -6.78
CA PRO A 54 5.37 -10.05 -6.18
C PRO A 54 6.01 -8.82 -5.52
N PHE A 55 7.30 -8.84 -5.24
CA PHE A 55 8.07 -7.69 -4.76
C PHE A 55 9.45 -7.68 -5.40
N PRO A 56 9.56 -7.15 -6.64
CA PRO A 56 10.81 -7.17 -7.40
C PRO A 56 11.91 -6.36 -6.73
N GLU A 57 13.15 -6.72 -7.02
CA GLU A 57 14.33 -6.03 -6.49
C GLU A 57 14.34 -4.53 -6.85
N GLU A 58 13.89 -4.19 -8.03
CA GLU A 58 13.76 -2.79 -8.47
C GLU A 58 12.79 -2.00 -7.59
N THR A 59 11.64 -2.59 -7.25
CA THR A 59 10.67 -2.00 -6.33
C THR A 59 11.25 -1.87 -4.92
N TYR A 60 11.98 -2.88 -4.45
CA TYR A 60 12.67 -2.83 -3.16
C TYR A 60 13.66 -1.65 -3.09
N LYS A 61 14.48 -1.48 -4.11
CA LYS A 61 15.45 -0.37 -4.19
C LYS A 61 14.75 0.98 -4.19
N LEU A 62 13.66 1.09 -4.93
CA LEU A 62 12.83 2.30 -4.96
C LEU A 62 12.29 2.65 -3.56
N CYS A 63 11.69 1.67 -2.88
CA CYS A 63 11.17 1.86 -1.53
C CYS A 63 12.26 2.22 -0.52
N LYS A 64 13.40 1.57 -0.60
CA LYS A 64 14.52 1.81 0.30
C LYS A 64 15.11 3.21 0.15
N SER A 65 15.12 3.76 -1.05
CA SER A 65 15.61 5.12 -1.32
C SER A 65 14.60 6.22 -1.02
N ALA A 66 13.33 5.88 -0.86
CA ALA A 66 12.25 6.82 -0.60
C ALA A 66 12.17 7.18 0.90
N ASP A 67 11.60 8.33 1.21
CA ASP A 67 11.32 8.75 2.59
C ASP A 67 10.15 7.95 3.19
N ALA A 68 9.16 7.61 2.36
CA ALA A 68 8.02 6.79 2.75
C ALA A 68 7.46 6.03 1.55
N VAL A 69 6.64 5.03 1.84
CA VAL A 69 5.96 4.22 0.83
C VAL A 69 4.46 4.39 0.99
N LEU A 70 3.79 4.82 -0.07
CA LEU A 70 2.33 4.81 -0.17
C LEU A 70 1.91 3.51 -0.85
N PHE A 71 1.46 2.58 -0.05
CA PHE A 71 1.01 1.27 -0.50
C PHE A 71 -0.51 1.22 -0.50
N SER A 72 -1.11 0.71 -1.58
CA SER A 72 -2.57 0.66 -1.70
C SER A 72 -3.13 -0.73 -1.40
N ALA A 73 -3.16 -1.63 -2.36
CA ALA A 73 -3.75 -2.94 -2.18
C ALA A 73 -3.04 -4.01 -3.00
N VAL A 74 -3.06 -5.24 -2.50
CA VAL A 74 -2.63 -6.42 -3.25
C VAL A 74 -3.69 -7.50 -3.16
N GLY A 75 -3.79 -8.30 -4.20
CA GLY A 75 -4.69 -9.42 -4.30
C GLY A 75 -5.42 -9.42 -5.63
N ASP A 76 -5.65 -10.60 -6.17
CA ASP A 76 -6.39 -10.82 -7.40
C ASP A 76 -7.10 -12.16 -7.30
N LEU A 77 -8.40 -12.18 -7.59
CA LEU A 77 -9.24 -13.37 -7.57
C LEU A 77 -8.67 -14.52 -8.41
N LYS A 78 -7.91 -14.21 -9.44
CA LYS A 78 -7.20 -15.18 -10.26
C LYS A 78 -6.28 -16.10 -9.43
N TYR A 79 -5.60 -15.52 -8.43
CA TYR A 79 -4.72 -16.28 -7.55
C TYR A 79 -5.47 -16.94 -6.39
N ASP A 80 -6.53 -16.31 -5.91
CA ASP A 80 -7.36 -16.85 -4.83
C ASP A 80 -8.04 -18.16 -5.24
N ASN A 81 -8.46 -18.23 -6.49
CA ASN A 81 -9.18 -19.37 -7.06
C ASN A 81 -8.24 -20.46 -7.64
N ASP A 82 -6.95 -20.25 -7.62
CA ASP A 82 -5.96 -21.20 -8.16
C ASP A 82 -5.13 -21.84 -7.03
N PRO A 83 -5.51 -23.07 -6.59
CA PRO A 83 -4.75 -23.75 -5.54
C PRO A 83 -3.35 -24.19 -5.99
N SER A 84 -3.08 -24.17 -7.30
CA SER A 84 -1.77 -24.52 -7.86
C SER A 84 -0.81 -23.33 -7.95
N ALA A 85 -1.27 -22.13 -7.65
CA ALA A 85 -0.44 -20.95 -7.71
C ALA A 85 0.73 -21.04 -6.71
N LYS A 86 1.95 -21.04 -7.23
CA LYS A 86 3.18 -21.13 -6.40
C LYS A 86 3.55 -19.78 -5.79
N VAL A 87 3.15 -18.70 -6.44
CA VAL A 87 3.46 -17.32 -6.03
C VAL A 87 2.14 -16.57 -5.92
N ARG A 88 1.97 -15.86 -4.81
CA ARG A 88 0.74 -15.11 -4.52
C ARG A 88 1.03 -13.62 -4.29
N PRO A 89 0.09 -12.73 -4.68
CA PRO A 89 0.26 -11.28 -4.52
C PRO A 89 0.58 -10.85 -3.09
N GLU A 90 -0.04 -11.48 -2.08
CA GLU A 90 0.14 -11.16 -0.66
C GLU A 90 1.57 -11.38 -0.18
N GLN A 91 2.32 -12.27 -0.82
CA GLN A 91 3.74 -12.48 -0.55
C GLN A 91 4.56 -11.22 -0.81
N GLY A 92 4.10 -10.36 -1.72
CA GLY A 92 4.72 -9.06 -1.98
C GLY A 92 4.67 -8.13 -0.78
N LEU A 93 3.52 -8.05 -0.11
CA LEU A 93 3.37 -7.26 1.10
C LEU A 93 4.25 -7.78 2.25
N LEU A 94 4.27 -9.08 2.45
CA LEU A 94 5.09 -9.71 3.49
C LEU A 94 6.58 -9.53 3.22
N ALA A 95 7.00 -9.69 1.97
CA ALA A 95 8.38 -9.47 1.56
C ALA A 95 8.81 -8.01 1.75
N MET A 96 7.95 -7.06 1.41
CA MET A 96 8.19 -5.63 1.61
C MET A 96 8.42 -5.32 3.09
N ARG A 97 7.52 -5.79 3.96
CA ARG A 97 7.63 -5.58 5.41
C ARG A 97 8.94 -6.13 5.97
N LYS A 98 9.31 -7.34 5.54
CA LYS A 98 10.53 -8.00 5.99
C LYS A 98 11.78 -7.29 5.47
N LYS A 99 11.86 -7.02 4.18
CA LYS A 99 13.04 -6.43 3.54
C LYS A 99 13.29 -4.99 3.97
N LEU A 100 12.23 -4.22 4.22
CA LEU A 100 12.33 -2.84 4.71
C LEU A 100 12.50 -2.76 6.24
N GLY A 101 12.45 -3.89 6.95
CA GLY A 101 12.61 -3.92 8.40
C GLY A 101 11.48 -3.24 9.16
N LEU A 102 10.26 -3.30 8.66
CA LEU A 102 9.09 -2.70 9.30
C LEU A 102 8.67 -3.57 10.50
N TYR A 103 8.71 -2.99 11.68
CA TYR A 103 8.50 -3.71 12.95
C TYR A 103 7.20 -3.36 13.66
N ALA A 104 6.54 -2.30 13.30
CA ALA A 104 5.29 -1.86 13.93
C ALA A 104 4.14 -1.84 12.91
N ASN A 105 2.99 -2.36 13.31
CA ASN A 105 1.77 -2.30 12.50
C ASN A 105 0.73 -1.48 13.26
N ILE A 106 0.57 -0.22 12.87
CA ILE A 106 -0.31 0.73 13.53
C ILE A 106 -1.62 0.82 12.74
N ARG A 107 -2.74 0.50 13.40
CA ARG A 107 -4.08 0.55 12.81
C ARG A 107 -4.97 1.48 13.62
N PRO A 108 -4.92 2.80 13.35
CA PRO A 108 -5.76 3.75 14.07
C PRO A 108 -7.24 3.51 13.76
N VAL A 109 -8.07 3.55 14.80
CA VAL A 109 -9.51 3.40 14.67
C VAL A 109 -10.18 4.57 15.40
N GLU A 110 -11.00 5.30 14.67
CA GLU A 110 -11.82 6.36 15.23
C GLU A 110 -13.30 5.95 15.18
N THR A 111 -14.02 6.25 16.25
CA THR A 111 -15.45 5.98 16.34
C THR A 111 -16.21 7.29 16.42
N PHE A 112 -17.23 7.44 15.62
CA PHE A 112 -18.12 8.59 15.71
C PHE A 112 -19.11 8.40 16.87
N SER A 113 -19.37 9.47 17.64
CA SER A 113 -20.24 9.42 18.82
C SER A 113 -21.64 8.86 18.52
N SER A 114 -22.17 9.13 17.32
CA SER A 114 -23.47 8.60 16.87
C SER A 114 -23.49 7.07 16.64
N LEU A 115 -22.32 6.43 16.55
CA LEU A 115 -22.18 4.98 16.33
C LEU A 115 -21.80 4.23 17.60
N LEU A 116 -21.45 4.93 18.67
CA LEU A 116 -20.99 4.31 19.93
C LEU A 116 -22.07 3.45 20.58
N HIS A 117 -23.33 3.87 20.52
CA HIS A 117 -24.45 3.12 21.11
C HIS A 117 -24.71 1.79 20.40
N LYS A 118 -24.62 1.74 19.08
CA LYS A 118 -24.81 0.51 18.32
C LYS A 118 -23.76 -0.55 18.63
N ARG A 119 -22.53 -0.13 18.87
CA ARG A 119 -21.44 -1.06 19.17
C ARG A 119 -21.53 -1.64 20.59
N SER A 120 -22.06 -0.90 21.54
CA SER A 120 -22.27 -1.41 22.90
C SER A 120 -23.42 -2.41 22.97
N GLU A 121 -24.40 -2.31 22.08
CA GLU A 121 -25.53 -3.26 21.99
C GLU A 121 -25.12 -4.58 21.33
N GLU A 122 -24.17 -4.58 20.40
CA GLU A 122 -23.67 -5.79 19.73
C GLU A 122 -22.78 -6.65 20.62
N HIS A 123 -22.24 -6.10 21.71
CA HIS A 123 -21.35 -6.80 22.64
C HIS A 123 -22.02 -7.23 23.96
N THR A 124 -23.30 -6.96 24.11
CA THR A 124 -24.12 -7.47 25.20
C THR A 124 -25.06 -8.56 24.72
#